data_e9235f4795785f8436a3f994162531cf
#
_entry.id   e9235f4795785f8436a3f994162531cf
#
_cell.length_a   1.000
_cell.length_b   1.000
_cell.length_c   1.000
_cell.angle_alpha   90.00
_cell.angle_beta   90.00
_cell.angle_gamma   90.00
#
_symmetry.space_group_name_H-M   'P 1'
#
loop_
_entity.id
_entity.type
_entity.pdbx_description
1 polymer ?
#
loop_
_entity_poly.entity_id
_entity_poly.type
_entity_poly.pdbx_seq_one_letter_code
_entity_poly.pdbx_strand_id
1 'polypeptide(L)'
;MLVALLVGVLLAAGCSSGSTPASPATTEHSAAPASSGPDRSTTTTTGAEPGLDSDAAESVISNEIVGRYVAFWDARRDANAGIPNPDLPALRELATGEQLAAVIRETRKNLDDGLAFQDRSSPTAIQRVRLVNVEGDRARVQECVVDDALVIRRATGAVTDDTVATHNVLADLERIDGAWRVSAVRLVQRWEGVAGCALVS
;
A
#
# COMPACT_ATOMS: atom_id res chain seq x y z
N MET A 1 27.39 -20.17 -24.44
CA MET A 1 26.30 -21.16 -24.26
C MET A 1 25.02 -20.37 -24.02
N LEU A 2 24.21 -20.27 -25.08
CA LEU A 2 22.91 -19.57 -25.03
C LEU A 2 21.88 -20.50 -24.39
N VAL A 3 21.25 -20.10 -23.29
CA VAL A 3 20.03 -20.75 -22.79
C VAL A 3 18.88 -19.75 -23.00
N ALA A 4 18.12 -20.03 -24.06
CA ALA A 4 16.88 -19.33 -24.35
C ALA A 4 15.79 -19.90 -23.43
N LEU A 5 15.21 -19.04 -22.57
CA LEU A 5 14.00 -19.36 -21.80
C LEU A 5 12.78 -18.96 -22.62
N LEU A 6 12.07 -19.95 -23.12
CA LEU A 6 10.75 -19.86 -23.73
C LEU A 6 9.71 -19.51 -22.65
N VAL A 7 9.13 -18.33 -22.74
CA VAL A 7 7.93 -17.95 -21.98
C VAL A 7 6.73 -18.36 -22.81
N GLY A 8 6.05 -19.41 -22.35
CA GLY A 8 4.80 -19.88 -22.95
C GLY A 8 3.64 -18.94 -22.55
N VAL A 9 3.08 -18.26 -23.53
CA VAL A 9 1.83 -17.51 -23.41
C VAL A 9 0.66 -18.47 -23.59
N LEU A 10 -0.10 -18.71 -22.52
CA LEU A 10 -1.41 -19.36 -22.61
C LEU A 10 -2.48 -18.28 -22.80
N LEU A 11 -2.97 -18.17 -24.02
CA LEU A 11 -4.18 -17.45 -24.38
C LEU A 11 -5.39 -18.33 -24.05
N ALA A 12 -6.18 -17.93 -23.07
CA ALA A 12 -7.54 -18.44 -22.88
C ALA A 12 -8.53 -17.37 -23.30
N ALA A 13 -9.12 -17.54 -24.48
CA ALA A 13 -10.27 -16.81 -24.97
C ALA A 13 -11.55 -17.38 -24.34
N GLY A 14 -12.33 -16.52 -23.69
CA GLY A 14 -13.65 -16.85 -23.17
C GLY A 14 -14.60 -15.70 -23.43
N CYS A 15 -15.37 -15.77 -24.53
CA CYS A 15 -16.55 -14.93 -24.80
C CYS A 15 -17.74 -15.40 -23.96
N SER A 16 -18.51 -14.50 -23.39
CA SER A 16 -19.98 -14.52 -23.50
C SER A 16 -20.65 -13.32 -22.80
N SER A 17 -21.31 -12.47 -23.58
CA SER A 17 -22.73 -12.11 -23.54
C SER A 17 -23.25 -11.54 -22.22
N GLY A 18 -23.51 -10.21 -22.05
CA GLY A 18 -24.63 -9.51 -22.70
C GLY A 18 -25.85 -9.54 -21.78
N SER A 19 -26.15 -8.43 -21.10
CA SER A 19 -27.54 -8.00 -20.88
C SER A 19 -27.58 -6.56 -20.36
N THR A 20 -28.26 -5.75 -21.09
CA THR A 20 -28.56 -4.32 -20.97
C THR A 20 -29.69 -4.06 -19.95
N PRO A 21 -30.03 -2.79 -19.69
CA PRO A 21 -30.46 -2.29 -18.38
C PRO A 21 -31.97 -2.21 -18.20
N ALA A 22 -32.39 -2.02 -16.96
CA ALA A 22 -33.75 -1.53 -16.67
C ALA A 22 -33.68 -0.46 -15.56
N SER A 23 -34.01 0.76 -15.96
CA SER A 23 -34.52 1.87 -15.15
C SER A 23 -35.97 2.09 -15.67
N PRO A 24 -36.88 2.84 -15.06
CA PRO A 24 -36.95 3.47 -13.75
C PRO A 24 -38.28 3.22 -13.01
N ALA A 25 -38.43 3.65 -11.77
CA ALA A 25 -39.74 4.06 -11.26
C ALA A 25 -39.61 5.11 -10.15
N THR A 26 -39.94 6.30 -10.50
CA THR A 26 -40.33 7.45 -9.66
C THR A 26 -41.62 7.13 -8.91
N THR A 27 -41.67 7.41 -7.61
CA THR A 27 -42.95 7.63 -6.92
C THR A 27 -42.77 8.74 -5.89
N GLU A 28 -43.34 9.89 -6.21
CA GLU A 28 -43.70 10.97 -5.29
C GLU A 28 -44.89 10.56 -4.44
N HIS A 29 -44.88 10.95 -3.18
CA HIS A 29 -46.08 11.29 -2.37
C HIS A 29 -45.59 12.06 -1.13
N SER A 30 -45.74 13.31 -1.03
CA SER A 30 -46.83 14.25 -0.73
C SER A 30 -47.37 14.16 0.71
N ALA A 31 -47.27 15.34 1.36
CA ALA A 31 -48.12 15.92 2.40
C ALA A 31 -47.80 15.65 3.89
N ALA A 32 -47.44 16.78 4.53
CA ALA A 32 -47.62 17.07 5.95
C ALA A 32 -49.13 17.27 6.28
N PRO A 33 -49.56 17.36 7.56
CA PRO A 33 -49.32 18.59 8.31
C PRO A 33 -49.11 18.45 9.84
N ALA A 34 -48.74 19.58 10.39
CA ALA A 34 -48.53 20.01 11.76
C ALA A 34 -49.43 19.50 12.86
N SER A 35 -48.89 19.35 14.08
CA SER A 35 -49.60 19.75 15.32
C SER A 35 -48.60 20.09 16.43
N SER A 36 -48.85 21.22 16.98
CA SER A 36 -48.21 21.93 18.10
C SER A 36 -48.37 21.23 19.48
N GLY A 37 -47.38 21.44 20.35
CA GLY A 37 -47.51 21.33 21.77
C GLY A 37 -46.16 21.53 22.49
N PRO A 38 -46.03 22.50 23.43
CA PRO A 38 -44.80 22.74 24.13
C PRO A 38 -44.73 21.95 25.40
N ASP A 39 -43.63 21.24 25.63
CA ASP A 39 -43.29 20.88 27.00
C ASP A 39 -41.77 21.12 27.23
N ARG A 40 -41.59 21.99 28.18
CA ARG A 40 -40.30 22.55 28.61
C ARG A 40 -39.76 21.66 29.72
N SER A 41 -38.87 20.75 29.37
CA SER A 41 -38.02 20.08 30.34
C SER A 41 -36.57 20.40 30.07
N THR A 42 -36.06 21.37 30.81
CA THR A 42 -34.64 21.66 30.90
C THR A 42 -33.96 20.51 31.64
N THR A 43 -33.39 19.59 30.86
CA THR A 43 -32.37 18.69 31.41
C THR A 43 -31.03 19.23 30.87
N THR A 44 -30.27 19.85 31.77
CA THR A 44 -28.89 20.22 31.57
C THR A 44 -28.08 18.90 31.48
N THR A 45 -27.98 18.37 30.28
CA THR A 45 -27.02 17.33 29.99
C THR A 45 -25.72 18.07 29.64
N THR A 46 -24.76 18.00 30.56
CA THR A 46 -23.36 18.32 30.28
C THR A 46 -22.92 17.40 29.17
N GLY A 47 -23.06 17.85 27.94
CA GLY A 47 -22.58 17.18 26.76
C GLY A 47 -21.05 17.27 26.76
N ALA A 48 -20.39 16.19 27.16
CA ALA A 48 -19.03 15.97 26.73
C ALA A 48 -19.05 15.93 25.19
N GLU A 49 -18.32 16.83 24.56
CA GLU A 49 -18.11 16.82 23.12
C GLU A 49 -17.29 15.57 22.74
N PRO A 50 -17.85 14.56 22.04
CA PRO A 50 -17.13 13.33 21.72
C PRO A 50 -16.25 13.45 20.46
N GLY A 51 -16.27 14.61 19.77
CA GLY A 51 -15.69 14.72 18.43
C GLY A 51 -14.17 14.87 18.39
N LEU A 52 -13.62 15.71 19.24
CA LEU A 52 -12.18 16.07 19.16
C LEU A 52 -11.24 14.94 19.59
N ASP A 53 -11.62 14.11 20.52
CA ASP A 53 -10.78 13.01 21.00
C ASP A 53 -10.75 11.83 19.99
N SER A 54 -11.84 11.62 19.25
CA SER A 54 -11.94 10.56 18.22
C SER A 54 -11.07 10.86 17.03
N ASP A 55 -11.10 12.10 16.51
CA ASP A 55 -10.32 12.51 15.35
C ASP A 55 -8.81 12.50 15.65
N ALA A 56 -8.44 12.89 16.86
CA ALA A 56 -7.05 12.82 17.32
C ALA A 56 -6.55 11.38 17.42
N ALA A 57 -7.36 10.47 17.96
CA ALA A 57 -7.03 9.06 18.08
C ALA A 57 -6.93 8.38 16.70
N GLU A 58 -7.84 8.68 15.77
CA GLU A 58 -7.80 8.17 14.40
C GLU A 58 -6.55 8.67 13.65
N SER A 59 -6.19 9.93 13.82
CA SER A 59 -4.97 10.51 13.25
C SER A 59 -3.70 9.83 13.79
N VAL A 60 -3.63 9.53 15.08
CA VAL A 60 -2.49 8.81 15.68
C VAL A 60 -2.35 7.41 15.11
N ILE A 61 -3.45 6.65 15.02
CA ILE A 61 -3.45 5.29 14.47
C ILE A 61 -3.06 5.33 12.98
N SER A 62 -3.59 6.28 12.22
CA SER A 62 -3.26 6.45 10.81
C SER A 62 -1.77 6.71 10.61
N ASN A 63 -1.19 7.62 11.40
CA ASN A 63 0.24 7.93 11.33
C ASN A 63 1.12 6.75 11.73
N GLU A 64 0.72 5.96 12.72
CA GLU A 64 1.43 4.75 13.12
C GLU A 64 1.45 3.73 11.95
N ILE A 65 0.29 3.43 11.35
CA ILE A 65 0.17 2.44 10.28
C ILE A 65 0.98 2.87 9.06
N VAL A 66 0.82 4.13 8.62
CA VAL A 66 1.56 4.68 7.49
C VAL A 66 3.07 4.67 7.77
N GLY A 67 3.48 5.08 8.97
CA GLY A 67 4.87 5.05 9.39
C GLY A 67 5.47 3.64 9.38
N ARG A 68 4.74 2.62 9.83
CA ARG A 68 5.19 1.22 9.78
C ARG A 68 5.32 0.70 8.35
N TYR A 69 4.40 1.09 7.45
CA TYR A 69 4.48 0.75 6.05
C TYR A 69 5.69 1.38 5.35
N VAL A 70 5.94 2.67 5.58
CA VAL A 70 7.12 3.36 5.03
C VAL A 70 8.41 2.72 5.56
N ALA A 71 8.50 2.48 6.87
CA ALA A 71 9.64 1.82 7.49
C ALA A 71 9.91 0.41 6.91
N PHE A 72 8.87 -0.32 6.48
CA PHE A 72 9.04 -1.61 5.79
C PHE A 72 9.79 -1.46 4.46
N TRP A 73 9.47 -0.45 3.66
CA TRP A 73 10.17 -0.19 2.40
C TRP A 73 11.61 0.27 2.62
N ASP A 74 11.85 1.09 3.65
CA ASP A 74 13.20 1.47 4.04
C ASP A 74 14.02 0.25 4.45
N ALA A 75 13.46 -0.62 5.31
CA ALA A 75 14.13 -1.86 5.71
C ALA A 75 14.41 -2.81 4.52
N ARG A 76 13.49 -2.89 3.54
CA ARG A 76 13.74 -3.66 2.30
C ARG A 76 14.87 -3.05 1.48
N ARG A 77 14.93 -1.72 1.37
CA ARG A 77 16.03 -1.03 0.70
C ARG A 77 17.36 -1.30 1.39
N ASP A 78 17.40 -1.11 2.71
CA ASP A 78 18.59 -1.36 3.53
C ASP A 78 19.06 -2.81 3.44
N ALA A 79 18.10 -3.76 3.46
CA ALA A 79 18.41 -5.18 3.32
C ALA A 79 19.06 -5.54 1.97
N ASN A 80 18.87 -4.72 0.93
CA ASN A 80 19.40 -4.94 -0.41
C ASN A 80 20.54 -3.97 -0.79
N ALA A 81 20.88 -3.00 0.07
CA ALA A 81 22.00 -2.09 -0.15
C ALA A 81 23.34 -2.79 0.12
N GLY A 82 24.38 -2.43 -0.64
CA GLY A 82 25.72 -2.96 -0.44
C GLY A 82 25.79 -4.49 -0.57
N ILE A 83 25.97 -5.21 0.54
CA ILE A 83 25.88 -6.68 0.57
C ILE A 83 24.49 -7.06 1.07
N PRO A 84 23.63 -7.64 0.22
CA PRO A 84 22.27 -7.99 0.62
C PRO A 84 22.24 -8.90 1.87
N ASN A 85 21.38 -8.54 2.82
CA ASN A 85 21.22 -9.23 4.08
C ASN A 85 19.77 -9.73 4.25
N PRO A 86 19.45 -10.99 3.88
CA PRO A 86 18.11 -11.54 4.04
C PRO A 86 17.69 -11.76 5.50
N ASP A 87 18.66 -11.68 6.43
CA ASP A 87 18.43 -11.88 7.86
C ASP A 87 18.40 -10.56 8.65
N LEU A 88 18.28 -9.40 7.95
CA LEU A 88 18.14 -8.11 8.61
C LEU A 88 16.94 -8.14 9.58
N PRO A 89 17.13 -7.88 10.89
CA PRO A 89 16.05 -8.01 11.89
C PRO A 89 14.83 -7.15 11.58
N ALA A 90 15.03 -5.95 11.06
CA ALA A 90 13.96 -5.02 10.70
C ALA A 90 12.94 -5.62 9.71
N LEU A 91 13.34 -6.55 8.83
CA LEU A 91 12.39 -7.22 7.94
C LEU A 91 11.34 -8.02 8.73
N ARG A 92 11.76 -8.71 9.81
CA ARG A 92 10.85 -9.51 10.66
C ARG A 92 10.02 -8.66 11.62
N GLU A 93 10.50 -7.47 11.95
CA GLU A 93 9.79 -6.52 12.79
C GLU A 93 8.68 -5.79 12.01
N LEU A 94 8.86 -5.63 10.69
CA LEU A 94 8.01 -4.78 9.85
C LEU A 94 7.12 -5.56 8.89
N ALA A 95 7.45 -6.84 8.62
CA ALA A 95 6.64 -7.70 7.76
C ALA A 95 6.32 -9.04 8.43
N THR A 96 5.30 -9.71 7.90
CA THR A 96 4.83 -11.01 8.38
C THR A 96 4.37 -11.90 7.21
N GLY A 97 4.13 -13.16 7.48
CA GLY A 97 3.50 -14.10 6.56
C GLY A 97 4.21 -14.20 5.21
N GLU A 98 3.40 -14.14 4.16
CA GLU A 98 3.87 -14.31 2.80
C GLU A 98 4.73 -13.13 2.31
N GLN A 99 4.42 -11.91 2.78
CA GLN A 99 5.21 -10.72 2.42
C GLN A 99 6.64 -10.81 2.98
N LEU A 100 6.80 -11.21 4.24
CA LEU A 100 8.12 -11.44 4.82
C LEU A 100 8.90 -12.50 4.04
N ALA A 101 8.24 -13.62 3.73
CA ALA A 101 8.88 -14.68 2.97
C ALA A 101 9.29 -14.23 1.57
N ALA A 102 8.49 -13.40 0.90
CA ALA A 102 8.79 -12.85 -0.42
C ALA A 102 10.02 -11.95 -0.40
N VAL A 103 10.09 -11.02 0.56
CA VAL A 103 11.24 -10.10 0.68
C VAL A 103 12.52 -10.86 1.01
N ILE A 104 12.49 -11.83 1.93
CA ILE A 104 13.65 -12.66 2.25
C ILE A 104 14.14 -13.42 1.02
N ARG A 105 13.24 -14.01 0.22
CA ARG A 105 13.61 -14.71 -1.02
C ARG A 105 14.25 -13.77 -2.04
N GLU A 106 13.68 -12.59 -2.25
CA GLU A 106 14.22 -11.58 -3.14
C GLU A 106 15.63 -11.14 -2.71
N THR A 107 15.79 -10.79 -1.42
CA THR A 107 17.08 -10.35 -0.89
C THR A 107 18.14 -11.46 -0.99
N ARG A 108 17.76 -12.71 -0.74
CA ARG A 108 18.67 -13.85 -0.92
C ARG A 108 19.07 -14.04 -2.37
N LYS A 109 18.10 -13.93 -3.30
CA LYS A 109 18.38 -13.97 -4.72
C LYS A 109 19.36 -12.87 -5.14
N ASN A 110 19.19 -11.64 -4.68
CA ASN A 110 20.11 -10.54 -4.97
C ASN A 110 21.52 -10.82 -4.41
N LEU A 111 21.61 -11.39 -3.21
CA LEU A 111 22.89 -11.81 -2.62
C LEU A 111 23.60 -12.86 -3.50
N ASP A 112 22.89 -13.91 -3.91
CA ASP A 112 23.42 -15.03 -4.71
C ASP A 112 23.81 -14.58 -6.12
N ASP A 113 23.02 -13.68 -6.74
CA ASP A 113 23.29 -13.13 -8.07
C ASP A 113 24.37 -12.04 -8.08
N GLY A 114 24.88 -11.65 -6.91
CA GLY A 114 25.87 -10.58 -6.79
C GLY A 114 25.31 -9.20 -7.10
N LEU A 115 24.02 -8.99 -6.88
CA LEU A 115 23.31 -7.72 -7.11
C LEU A 115 23.15 -6.93 -5.81
N ALA A 116 22.92 -5.62 -5.92
CA ALA A 116 22.54 -4.74 -4.82
C ALA A 116 21.69 -3.58 -5.34
N PHE A 117 20.92 -2.97 -4.43
CA PHE A 117 20.25 -1.70 -4.71
C PHE A 117 21.20 -0.55 -4.42
N GLN A 118 21.06 0.52 -5.20
CA GLN A 118 21.80 1.75 -5.05
C GLN A 118 20.87 2.93 -5.36
N ASP A 119 20.94 3.97 -4.54
CA ASP A 119 20.22 5.21 -4.80
C ASP A 119 20.84 5.95 -5.97
N ARG A 120 20.02 6.69 -6.73
CA ARG A 120 20.48 7.59 -7.77
C ARG A 120 21.14 8.81 -7.14
N SER A 121 22.12 9.37 -7.84
CA SER A 121 22.74 10.67 -7.46
C SER A 121 21.77 11.84 -7.56
N SER A 122 20.74 11.72 -8.41
CA SER A 122 19.66 12.68 -8.57
C SER A 122 18.33 11.93 -8.52
N PRO A 123 17.82 11.63 -7.32
CA PRO A 123 16.62 10.84 -7.18
C PRO A 123 15.38 11.59 -7.69
N THR A 124 14.50 10.85 -8.35
CA THR A 124 13.15 11.30 -8.72
C THR A 124 12.08 10.60 -7.88
N ALA A 125 12.51 9.81 -6.90
CA ALA A 125 11.65 9.06 -6.03
C ALA A 125 10.63 9.95 -5.32
N ILE A 126 9.38 9.56 -5.41
CA ILE A 126 8.26 10.20 -4.69
C ILE A 126 7.48 9.07 -4.06
N GLN A 127 7.23 9.16 -2.77
CA GLN A 127 6.39 8.21 -2.06
C GLN A 127 5.22 8.93 -1.41
N ARG A 128 4.00 8.54 -1.75
CA ARG A 128 2.78 9.06 -1.16
C ARG A 128 1.96 7.88 -0.67
N VAL A 129 1.73 7.82 0.62
CA VAL A 129 0.97 6.76 1.28
C VAL A 129 -0.24 7.35 1.98
N ARG A 130 -1.38 6.69 1.85
CA ARG A 130 -2.57 7.01 2.63
C ARG A 130 -3.18 5.76 3.24
N LEU A 131 -3.76 5.90 4.40
CA LEU A 131 -4.62 4.89 5.00
C LEU A 131 -5.91 4.79 4.18
N VAL A 132 -6.34 3.57 3.87
CA VAL A 132 -7.62 3.30 3.18
C VAL A 132 -8.68 2.95 4.19
N ASN A 133 -8.40 2.01 5.10
CA ASN A 133 -9.28 1.61 6.21
C ASN A 133 -8.49 0.91 7.33
N VAL A 134 -9.11 0.89 8.50
CA VAL A 134 -8.70 0.07 9.66
C VAL A 134 -9.92 -0.67 10.18
N GLU A 135 -9.77 -1.97 10.41
CA GLU A 135 -10.82 -2.84 10.97
C GLU A 135 -10.18 -3.77 12.01
N GLY A 136 -10.29 -3.40 13.28
CA GLY A 136 -9.65 -4.13 14.37
C GLY A 136 -8.14 -4.20 14.22
N ASP A 137 -7.61 -5.41 14.11
CA ASP A 137 -6.16 -5.67 13.93
C ASP A 137 -5.73 -5.77 12.45
N ARG A 138 -6.55 -5.26 11.54
CA ARG A 138 -6.25 -5.21 10.10
C ARG A 138 -6.34 -3.79 9.59
N ALA A 139 -5.40 -3.43 8.71
CA ALA A 139 -5.38 -2.15 8.03
C ALA A 139 -5.03 -2.31 6.58
N ARG A 140 -5.46 -1.36 5.76
CA ARG A 140 -5.09 -1.27 4.36
C ARG A 140 -4.58 0.12 4.05
N VAL A 141 -3.45 0.17 3.35
CA VAL A 141 -2.89 1.41 2.82
C VAL A 141 -2.84 1.36 1.29
N GLN A 142 -2.89 2.53 0.69
CA GLN A 142 -2.60 2.71 -0.72
C GLN A 142 -1.37 3.59 -0.86
N GLU A 143 -0.48 3.18 -1.74
CA GLU A 143 0.74 3.90 -2.08
C GLU A 143 0.75 4.29 -3.55
N CYS A 144 1.23 5.50 -3.82
CA CYS A 144 1.70 5.94 -5.13
C CYS A 144 3.19 6.23 -5.00
N VAL A 145 4.03 5.43 -5.63
CA VAL A 145 5.48 5.55 -5.53
C VAL A 145 6.12 5.61 -6.91
N VAL A 146 7.08 6.51 -7.06
CA VAL A 146 8.05 6.47 -8.16
C VAL A 146 9.26 5.70 -7.63
N ASP A 147 9.46 4.50 -8.17
CA ASP A 147 10.64 3.68 -7.89
C ASP A 147 11.69 4.01 -8.95
N ASP A 148 12.83 4.50 -8.51
CA ASP A 148 13.95 4.88 -9.35
C ASP A 148 15.29 4.28 -8.86
N ALA A 149 15.24 3.32 -7.97
CA ALA A 149 16.42 2.64 -7.47
C ALA A 149 17.20 1.97 -8.61
N LEU A 150 18.53 2.04 -8.54
CA LEU A 150 19.39 1.30 -9.43
C LEU A 150 19.60 -0.11 -8.91
N VAL A 151 19.64 -1.09 -9.82
CA VAL A 151 20.20 -2.42 -9.49
C VAL A 151 21.60 -2.48 -10.09
N ILE A 152 22.58 -2.76 -9.24
CA ILE A 152 23.99 -2.80 -9.66
C ILE A 152 24.58 -4.20 -9.44
N ARG A 153 25.59 -4.54 -10.24
CA ARG A 153 26.46 -5.69 -10.00
C ARG A 153 27.53 -5.30 -8.98
N ARG A 154 27.51 -5.90 -7.79
CA ARG A 154 28.40 -5.57 -6.66
C ARG A 154 29.89 -5.62 -7.00
N ALA A 155 30.31 -6.60 -7.80
CA ALA A 155 31.72 -6.82 -8.13
C ALA A 155 32.32 -5.70 -9.01
N THR A 156 31.50 -5.00 -9.81
CA THR A 156 31.98 -4.03 -10.79
C THR A 156 31.37 -2.65 -10.65
N GLY A 157 30.31 -2.49 -9.88
CA GLY A 157 29.49 -1.28 -9.82
C GLY A 157 28.64 -1.04 -11.10
N ALA A 158 28.66 -1.97 -12.05
CA ALA A 158 27.91 -1.82 -13.27
C ALA A 158 26.40 -1.85 -13.01
N VAL A 159 25.68 -0.86 -13.51
CA VAL A 159 24.23 -0.79 -13.47
C VAL A 159 23.66 -1.88 -14.38
N THR A 160 22.77 -2.72 -13.82
CA THR A 160 22.07 -3.79 -14.53
C THR A 160 20.61 -3.47 -14.79
N ASP A 161 20.02 -2.59 -13.95
CA ASP A 161 18.67 -2.04 -14.13
C ASP A 161 18.66 -0.60 -13.64
N ASP A 162 18.19 0.30 -14.48
CA ASP A 162 18.02 1.72 -14.20
C ASP A 162 16.59 2.19 -14.51
N THR A 163 15.66 1.26 -14.56
CA THR A 163 14.26 1.54 -14.87
C THR A 163 13.67 2.49 -13.81
N VAL A 164 13.01 3.54 -14.30
CA VAL A 164 12.14 4.39 -13.49
C VAL A 164 10.70 3.99 -13.75
N ALA A 165 9.95 3.70 -12.72
CA ALA A 165 8.56 3.33 -12.86
C ALA A 165 7.70 3.91 -11.73
N THR A 166 6.48 4.30 -12.08
CA THR A 166 5.47 4.68 -11.08
C THR A 166 4.58 3.48 -10.79
N HIS A 167 4.38 3.19 -9.52
CA HIS A 167 3.56 2.09 -9.05
C HIS A 167 2.38 2.61 -8.21
N ASN A 168 1.18 2.09 -8.49
CA ASN A 168 0.05 2.16 -7.58
C ASN A 168 -0.05 0.82 -6.87
N VAL A 169 0.04 0.83 -5.55
CA VAL A 169 0.14 -0.37 -4.71
C VAL A 169 -0.95 -0.34 -3.66
N LEU A 170 -1.53 -1.48 -3.37
CA LEU A 170 -2.33 -1.73 -2.17
C LEU A 170 -1.57 -2.68 -1.25
N ALA A 171 -1.48 -2.34 0.02
CA ALA A 171 -0.87 -3.19 1.02
C ALA A 171 -1.82 -3.43 2.19
N ASP A 172 -1.80 -4.67 2.68
CA ASP A 172 -2.51 -5.09 3.87
C ASP A 172 -1.51 -5.20 5.04
N LEU A 173 -1.90 -4.69 6.21
CA LEU A 173 -1.15 -4.80 7.44
C LEU A 173 -1.97 -5.54 8.48
N GLU A 174 -1.28 -6.29 9.35
CA GLU A 174 -1.86 -6.97 10.49
C GLU A 174 -1.16 -6.53 11.77
N ARG A 175 -1.94 -6.36 12.84
CA ARG A 175 -1.41 -6.03 14.16
C ARG A 175 -1.10 -7.31 14.91
N ILE A 176 0.17 -7.56 15.17
CA ILE A 176 0.68 -8.77 15.84
C ILE A 176 1.51 -8.31 17.05
N ASP A 177 1.17 -8.81 18.23
CA ASP A 177 1.81 -8.43 19.49
C ASP A 177 1.84 -6.91 19.72
N GLY A 178 0.75 -6.24 19.33
CA GLY A 178 0.59 -4.79 19.45
C GLY A 178 1.28 -3.95 18.37
N ALA A 179 2.02 -4.54 17.43
CA ALA A 179 2.73 -3.84 16.37
C ALA A 179 2.16 -4.14 14.98
N TRP A 180 2.01 -3.13 14.14
CA TRP A 180 1.59 -3.30 12.75
C TRP A 180 2.73 -3.86 11.89
N ARG A 181 2.42 -4.89 11.09
CA ARG A 181 3.35 -5.54 10.15
C ARG A 181 2.69 -5.71 8.78
N VAL A 182 3.45 -5.49 7.72
CA VAL A 182 2.97 -5.68 6.35
C VAL A 182 2.82 -7.17 6.08
N SER A 183 1.59 -7.60 5.76
CA SER A 183 1.27 -9.02 5.49
C SER A 183 1.14 -9.33 4.00
N ALA A 184 0.75 -8.34 3.18
CA ALA A 184 0.67 -8.47 1.74
C ALA A 184 0.90 -7.15 1.03
N VAL A 185 1.51 -7.20 -0.16
CA VAL A 185 1.67 -6.06 -1.07
C VAL A 185 1.23 -6.50 -2.47
N ARG A 186 0.37 -5.71 -3.10
CA ARG A 186 -0.20 -5.99 -4.42
C ARG A 186 -0.03 -4.79 -5.34
N LEU A 187 0.64 -5.00 -6.46
CA LEU A 187 0.68 -4.02 -7.54
C LEU A 187 -0.71 -3.93 -8.18
N VAL A 188 -1.29 -2.73 -8.18
CA VAL A 188 -2.56 -2.42 -8.84
C VAL A 188 -2.31 -1.99 -10.28
N GLN A 189 -1.35 -1.09 -10.47
CA GLN A 189 -1.00 -0.58 -11.79
C GLN A 189 0.45 -0.10 -11.80
N ARG A 190 1.09 -0.18 -12.97
CA ARG A 190 2.44 0.31 -13.23
C ARG A 190 2.43 1.19 -14.46
N TRP A 191 3.19 2.27 -14.42
CA TRP A 191 3.48 3.17 -15.54
C TRP A 191 4.99 3.29 -15.70
N GLU A 192 5.44 3.57 -16.91
CA GLU A 192 6.84 3.88 -17.17
C GLU A 192 7.14 5.34 -16.78
N GLY A 193 8.33 5.58 -16.25
CA GLY A 193 8.80 6.90 -15.83
C GLY A 193 8.03 7.46 -14.64
N VAL A 194 8.02 8.79 -14.54
CA VAL A 194 7.43 9.60 -13.45
C VAL A 194 5.98 9.99 -13.77
N ALA A 195 5.27 9.21 -14.56
CA ALA A 195 3.86 9.43 -14.88
C ALA A 195 3.00 8.49 -14.06
N GLY A 196 1.76 8.84 -13.81
CA GLY A 196 0.79 7.88 -13.29
C GLY A 196 -0.03 8.33 -12.11
N CYS A 197 -0.08 7.55 -11.03
CA CYS A 197 -1.07 7.69 -9.99
C CYS A 197 -0.96 9.01 -9.22
N ALA A 198 -2.11 9.68 -9.02
CA ALA A 198 -2.28 10.61 -7.94
C ALA A 198 -3.08 9.91 -6.84
N LEU A 199 -2.64 9.99 -5.60
CA LEU A 199 -3.52 9.69 -4.48
C LEU A 199 -4.55 10.81 -4.44
N VAL A 200 -5.81 10.45 -4.67
CA VAL A 200 -6.91 11.39 -4.55
C VAL A 200 -6.99 11.76 -3.07
N SER A 201 -6.88 13.04 -2.79
CA SER A 201 -7.06 13.64 -1.45
C SER A 201 -8.52 13.58 -1.06
#